data_cf332cfe471567eac5d4fc5b8ea9f2dd
#
_entry.id   cf332cfe471567eac5d4fc5b8ea9f2dd
#
_cell.length_a   1.000
_cell.length_b   1.000
_cell.length_c   1.000
_cell.angle_alpha   90.00
_cell.angle_beta   90.00
_cell.angle_gamma   90.00
#
_symmetry.space_group_name_H-M   'P 1'
#
loop_
_entity.id
_entity.type
_entity.pdbx_description
1 polymer ?
#
loop_
_entity_poly.entity_id
_entity_poly.type
_entity_poly.pdbx_seq_one_letter_code
_entity_poly.pdbx_strand_id
1 'polypeptide(L)'
;MLLAGGLVLLVLVVVFALGGTGEGDEDAASPPTASDAGEQATPPPEDPTLPPADDPLPTGATALAEQLTAVTRRLRTAIEGYTEAEAQVRFGPSEEIELLALRQQRIYFRLSPREALGDLTVDLLPDDVRAEGRNTLAARRALRRLAQAEPPPQDIQTVLPEAPGQLRRYYNAAEQRTGVSAELLTAVNFIESAFGRLRAEGPDGARGPMQLTPAEWEAFGMGGNIDSPRDSIMAAAGLLADAGAPGDARAALITLRGSEDYASAVLQHSFAIERDPRHFYALYSWQVFAADGEGGVERVTGPGRR
;
A
#
# COMPACT_ATOMS: atom_id res chain seq x y z
N MET A 1 12.16 32.61 1.26
CA MET A 1 12.83 32.01 2.41
C MET A 1 12.35 30.57 2.43
N LEU A 2 13.16 29.68 1.87
CA LEU A 2 12.83 28.23 1.74
C LEU A 2 12.83 27.65 3.15
N LEU A 3 11.67 27.34 3.69
CA LEU A 3 11.53 26.45 4.83
C LEU A 3 11.90 25.06 4.30
N ALA A 4 13.02 24.53 4.76
CA ALA A 4 13.35 23.11 4.58
C ALA A 4 12.28 22.33 5.32
N GLY A 5 11.30 21.82 4.58
CA GLY A 5 10.28 20.94 5.13
C GLY A 5 10.94 19.67 5.60
N GLY A 6 10.85 19.38 6.90
CA GLY A 6 11.21 18.08 7.44
C GLY A 6 10.36 17.01 6.77
N LEU A 7 10.96 15.88 6.45
CA LEU A 7 10.28 14.74 5.84
C LEU A 7 9.24 14.20 6.81
N VAL A 8 7.96 14.31 6.44
CA VAL A 8 6.84 13.76 7.21
C VAL A 8 6.53 12.38 6.64
N LEU A 9 6.94 11.33 7.34
CA LEU A 9 6.64 9.98 6.93
C LEU A 9 6.08 9.17 8.10
N LEU A 10 4.77 9.00 8.12
CA LEU A 10 4.12 8.37 9.25
C LEU A 10 3.84 6.88 9.07
N VAL A 11 3.46 6.45 7.89
CA VAL A 11 2.61 5.25 7.79
C VAL A 11 3.28 4.01 7.30
N LEU A 12 4.05 4.10 6.24
CA LEU A 12 4.67 2.91 5.67
C LEU A 12 5.99 2.55 6.36
N VAL A 13 6.50 3.45 7.18
CA VAL A 13 7.77 3.30 7.90
C VAL A 13 7.69 2.25 9.00
N VAL A 14 6.55 2.10 9.67
CA VAL A 14 6.36 1.06 10.69
C VAL A 14 6.59 -0.36 10.14
N VAL A 15 6.31 -0.54 8.87
CA VAL A 15 6.38 -1.84 8.20
C VAL A 15 7.79 -2.21 7.70
N PHE A 16 8.72 -1.24 7.63
CA PHE A 16 9.98 -1.44 6.90
C PHE A 16 11.22 -1.67 7.75
N ALA A 17 11.21 -1.28 9.02
CA ALA A 17 12.41 -1.21 9.83
C ALA A 17 13.01 -2.58 10.21
N LEU A 18 12.26 -3.67 10.11
CA LEU A 18 12.65 -4.97 10.66
C LEU A 18 12.59 -6.11 9.63
N GLY A 19 13.52 -6.15 8.74
CA GLY A 19 13.71 -7.25 7.81
C GLY A 19 15.13 -7.77 7.88
N GLY A 20 15.51 -8.38 8.98
CA GLY A 20 16.84 -8.95 9.11
C GLY A 20 17.01 -9.79 10.37
N THR A 21 16.47 -10.98 10.38
CA THR A 21 17.05 -12.09 11.15
C THR A 21 16.89 -13.34 10.32
N GLY A 22 18.01 -14.03 10.13
CA GLY A 22 18.11 -15.22 9.32
C GLY A 22 17.35 -16.38 9.94
N GLU A 23 16.70 -17.13 9.09
CA GLU A 23 16.45 -18.54 9.35
C GLU A 23 17.39 -19.35 8.46
N GLY A 24 18.12 -20.24 9.11
CA GLY A 24 19.13 -21.06 8.50
C GLY A 24 18.54 -22.06 7.50
N ASP A 25 19.30 -22.28 6.45
CA ASP A 25 19.15 -23.41 5.55
C ASP A 25 19.32 -24.72 6.33
N GLU A 26 18.31 -25.56 6.37
CA GLU A 26 18.50 -27.00 6.52
C GLU A 26 17.84 -27.71 5.35
N ASP A 27 18.72 -28.16 4.49
CA ASP A 27 18.49 -29.09 3.41
C ASP A 27 18.24 -30.50 3.98
N ALA A 28 17.10 -31.11 3.66
CA ALA A 28 16.96 -32.55 3.74
C ALA A 28 16.02 -33.05 2.63
N ALA A 29 16.63 -33.51 1.57
CA ALA A 29 15.97 -34.28 0.52
C ALA A 29 15.64 -35.70 1.00
N SER A 30 14.42 -36.17 0.69
CA SER A 30 14.10 -37.60 0.62
C SER A 30 13.25 -37.87 -0.63
N PRO A 31 13.50 -39.02 -1.31
CA PRO A 31 13.03 -39.26 -2.66
C PRO A 31 11.58 -39.80 -2.72
N PRO A 32 10.92 -39.74 -3.88
CA PRO A 32 9.52 -40.14 -4.04
C PRO A 32 9.38 -41.65 -4.25
N THR A 33 8.43 -42.25 -3.57
CA THR A 33 7.89 -43.55 -3.89
C THR A 33 6.69 -43.44 -4.83
N ALA A 34 6.78 -44.08 -5.96
CA ALA A 34 5.68 -44.22 -6.91
C ALA A 34 4.65 -45.25 -6.39
N SER A 35 3.37 -44.95 -6.56
CA SER A 35 2.31 -45.97 -6.56
C SER A 35 1.11 -45.50 -7.37
N ASP A 36 0.91 -46.21 -8.40
CA ASP A 36 -0.26 -46.73 -9.13
C ASP A 36 -1.49 -45.89 -9.38
N ALA A 37 -1.85 -45.88 -10.65
CA ALA A 37 -2.97 -45.18 -11.27
C ALA A 37 -4.32 -45.85 -10.97
N GLY A 38 -5.22 -45.06 -10.43
CA GLY A 38 -6.65 -45.30 -10.48
C GLY A 38 -7.34 -44.07 -11.03
N GLU A 39 -7.90 -44.18 -12.22
CA GLU A 39 -8.72 -43.17 -12.88
C GLU A 39 -9.98 -42.92 -12.07
N GLN A 40 -9.97 -41.94 -11.18
CA GLN A 40 -11.14 -41.42 -10.49
C GLN A 40 -11.61 -40.13 -11.17
N ALA A 41 -12.91 -40.10 -11.49
CA ALA A 41 -13.60 -38.93 -12.02
C ALA A 41 -13.22 -37.69 -11.20
N THR A 42 -12.73 -36.67 -11.91
CA THR A 42 -12.37 -35.37 -11.33
C THR A 42 -13.61 -34.77 -10.66
N PRO A 43 -13.62 -34.52 -9.34
CA PRO A 43 -14.69 -33.76 -8.72
C PRO A 43 -14.72 -32.34 -9.36
N PRO A 44 -15.88 -31.67 -9.38
CA PRO A 44 -15.96 -30.28 -9.81
C PRO A 44 -14.95 -29.44 -9.01
N PRO A 45 -14.34 -28.40 -9.62
CA PRO A 45 -13.35 -27.61 -8.94
C PRO A 45 -13.95 -27.07 -7.63
N GLU A 46 -13.41 -27.52 -6.50
CA GLU A 46 -13.73 -26.95 -5.20
C GLU A 46 -13.43 -25.45 -5.29
N ASP A 47 -14.36 -24.63 -4.83
CA ASP A 47 -14.20 -23.19 -4.74
C ASP A 47 -12.87 -22.92 -4.00
N PRO A 48 -11.89 -22.27 -4.62
CA PRO A 48 -10.56 -22.17 -4.04
C PRO A 48 -10.68 -21.47 -2.69
N THR A 49 -10.42 -22.21 -1.61
CA THR A 49 -10.47 -21.69 -0.25
C THR A 49 -9.64 -20.43 -0.12
N LEU A 50 -10.15 -19.43 0.61
CA LEU A 50 -9.40 -18.20 0.88
C LEU A 50 -8.12 -18.53 1.66
N PRO A 51 -6.98 -17.95 1.29
CA PRO A 51 -5.75 -18.20 2.02
C PRO A 51 -5.90 -17.69 3.46
N PRO A 52 -5.54 -18.49 4.48
CA PRO A 52 -5.47 -18.01 5.86
C PRO A 52 -4.57 -16.75 5.95
N ALA A 53 -4.90 -15.84 6.87
CA ALA A 53 -4.18 -14.57 7.02
C ALA A 53 -2.65 -14.76 7.21
N ASP A 54 -2.26 -15.80 7.94
CA ASP A 54 -0.87 -16.08 8.34
C ASP A 54 -0.24 -17.30 7.64
N ASP A 55 -0.89 -17.80 6.57
CA ASP A 55 -0.38 -18.92 5.79
C ASP A 55 1.03 -18.67 5.26
N PRO A 56 1.98 -19.62 5.35
CA PRO A 56 3.36 -19.45 4.92
C PRO A 56 3.49 -19.06 3.43
N LEU A 57 4.49 -18.24 3.13
CA LEU A 57 4.82 -17.85 1.75
C LEU A 57 5.85 -18.82 1.17
N PRO A 58 5.76 -19.12 -0.15
CA PRO A 58 6.82 -19.82 -0.86
C PRO A 58 8.17 -19.12 -0.75
N THR A 59 9.26 -19.86 -0.92
CA THR A 59 10.62 -19.30 -0.82
C THR A 59 11.25 -18.96 -2.17
N GLY A 60 10.90 -19.71 -3.23
CA GLY A 60 11.48 -19.55 -4.58
C GLY A 60 10.75 -18.53 -5.44
N ALA A 61 11.48 -17.90 -6.37
CA ALA A 61 10.96 -16.85 -7.26
C ALA A 61 9.79 -17.32 -8.13
N THR A 62 9.88 -18.53 -8.70
CA THR A 62 8.82 -19.09 -9.56
C THR A 62 7.51 -19.26 -8.78
N ALA A 63 7.56 -19.91 -7.63
CA ALA A 63 6.37 -20.12 -6.81
C ALA A 63 5.79 -18.80 -6.25
N LEU A 64 6.64 -17.81 -5.94
CA LEU A 64 6.20 -16.46 -5.57
C LEU A 64 5.52 -15.74 -6.74
N ALA A 65 6.04 -15.86 -7.96
CA ALA A 65 5.46 -15.26 -9.15
C ALA A 65 4.10 -15.90 -9.50
N GLU A 66 4.00 -17.22 -9.44
CA GLU A 66 2.74 -17.95 -9.63
C GLU A 66 1.69 -17.51 -8.61
N GLN A 67 2.06 -17.48 -7.33
CA GLN A 67 1.17 -17.08 -6.26
C GLN A 67 0.76 -15.60 -6.37
N LEU A 68 1.72 -14.69 -6.63
CA LEU A 68 1.41 -13.26 -6.82
C LEU A 68 0.47 -13.05 -8.00
N THR A 69 0.67 -13.79 -9.09
CA THR A 69 -0.22 -13.76 -10.27
C THR A 69 -1.63 -14.21 -9.91
N ALA A 70 -1.76 -15.36 -9.27
CA ALA A 70 -3.06 -15.92 -8.90
C ALA A 70 -3.82 -15.01 -7.93
N VAL A 71 -3.13 -14.54 -6.88
CA VAL A 71 -3.71 -13.62 -5.89
C VAL A 71 -4.12 -12.30 -6.53
N THR A 72 -3.28 -11.69 -7.35
CA THR A 72 -3.59 -10.40 -8.00
C THR A 72 -4.79 -10.52 -8.94
N ARG A 73 -4.87 -11.57 -9.75
CA ARG A 73 -6.01 -11.79 -10.64
C ARG A 73 -7.31 -12.01 -9.88
N ARG A 74 -7.29 -12.88 -8.85
CA ARG A 74 -8.47 -13.12 -8.00
C ARG A 74 -8.90 -11.86 -7.26
N LEU A 75 -7.93 -11.09 -6.72
CA LEU A 75 -8.20 -9.81 -6.06
C LEU A 75 -8.87 -8.81 -7.02
N ARG A 76 -8.40 -8.70 -8.25
CA ARG A 76 -9.02 -7.84 -9.27
C ARG A 76 -10.46 -8.24 -9.55
N THR A 77 -10.75 -9.54 -9.70
CA THR A 77 -12.12 -10.04 -9.90
C THR A 77 -13.03 -9.73 -8.70
N ALA A 78 -12.53 -9.95 -7.48
CA ALA A 78 -13.29 -9.64 -6.27
C ALA A 78 -13.57 -8.12 -6.13
N ILE A 79 -12.60 -7.27 -6.50
CA ILE A 79 -12.77 -5.82 -6.51
C ILE A 79 -13.79 -5.38 -7.59
N GLU A 80 -13.80 -5.98 -8.76
CA GLU A 80 -14.81 -5.69 -9.80
C GLU A 80 -16.22 -5.92 -9.26
N GLY A 81 -16.49 -7.10 -8.68
CA GLY A 81 -17.77 -7.39 -8.06
C GLY A 81 -18.14 -6.43 -6.92
N TYR A 82 -17.16 -6.02 -6.12
CA TYR A 82 -17.36 -5.04 -5.05
C TYR A 82 -17.70 -3.65 -5.63
N THR A 83 -16.97 -3.17 -6.64
CA THR A 83 -17.18 -1.84 -7.22
C THR A 83 -18.51 -1.71 -7.96
N GLU A 84 -18.99 -2.79 -8.57
CA GLU A 84 -20.33 -2.85 -9.16
C GLU A 84 -21.43 -2.71 -8.09
N ALA A 85 -21.20 -3.25 -6.90
CA ALA A 85 -22.12 -3.20 -5.76
C ALA A 85 -21.95 -1.94 -4.88
N GLU A 86 -20.85 -1.19 -5.02
CA GLU A 86 -20.47 -0.09 -4.10
C GLU A 86 -21.52 1.00 -3.97
N ALA A 87 -22.31 1.26 -5.02
CA ALA A 87 -23.41 2.21 -4.97
C ALA A 87 -24.50 1.81 -3.96
N GLN A 88 -24.55 0.54 -3.54
CA GLN A 88 -25.53 -0.05 -2.64
C GLN A 88 -24.96 -0.42 -1.27
N VAL A 89 -23.63 -0.47 -1.12
CA VAL A 89 -22.95 -0.94 0.10
C VAL A 89 -22.25 0.22 0.79
N ARG A 90 -22.62 0.46 2.05
CA ARG A 90 -22.00 1.50 2.91
C ARG A 90 -20.76 1.02 3.67
N PHE A 91 -20.33 -0.21 3.43
CA PHE A 91 -19.26 -0.84 4.21
C PHE A 91 -18.00 -0.99 3.36
N GLY A 92 -16.86 -1.16 4.02
CA GLY A 92 -15.58 -1.40 3.38
C GLY A 92 -15.52 -2.71 2.55
N PRO A 93 -14.37 -3.03 1.95
CA PRO A 93 -14.17 -4.25 1.18
C PRO A 93 -14.53 -5.52 1.95
N SER A 94 -14.92 -6.58 1.22
CA SER A 94 -15.23 -7.88 1.81
C SER A 94 -13.99 -8.54 2.43
N GLU A 95 -14.20 -9.50 3.34
CA GLU A 95 -13.12 -10.28 3.93
C GLU A 95 -12.27 -10.99 2.87
N GLU A 96 -12.88 -11.44 1.76
CA GLU A 96 -12.14 -11.99 0.63
C GLU A 96 -11.13 -11.00 0.05
N ILE A 97 -11.54 -9.76 -0.19
CA ILE A 97 -10.66 -8.70 -0.70
C ILE A 97 -9.54 -8.42 0.31
N GLU A 98 -9.87 -8.35 1.60
CA GLU A 98 -8.87 -8.09 2.64
C GLU A 98 -7.83 -9.21 2.76
N LEU A 99 -8.24 -10.48 2.70
CA LEU A 99 -7.32 -11.63 2.78
C LEU A 99 -6.43 -11.74 1.54
N LEU A 100 -6.99 -11.52 0.35
CA LEU A 100 -6.22 -11.52 -0.90
C LEU A 100 -5.24 -10.34 -0.94
N ALA A 101 -5.66 -9.16 -0.54
CA ALA A 101 -4.80 -7.98 -0.47
C ALA A 101 -3.68 -8.17 0.59
N LEU A 102 -4.00 -8.76 1.75
CA LEU A 102 -2.99 -9.11 2.75
C LEU A 102 -1.98 -10.12 2.21
N ARG A 103 -2.41 -11.16 1.49
CA ARG A 103 -1.51 -12.12 0.86
C ARG A 103 -0.59 -11.45 -0.14
N GLN A 104 -1.13 -10.60 -1.02
CA GLN A 104 -0.37 -9.79 -1.97
C GLN A 104 0.66 -8.90 -1.25
N GLN A 105 0.23 -8.18 -0.22
CA GLN A 105 1.08 -7.32 0.61
C GLN A 105 2.25 -8.07 1.23
N ARG A 106 1.99 -9.24 1.83
CA ARG A 106 3.03 -10.09 2.45
C ARG A 106 4.08 -10.58 1.44
N ILE A 107 3.66 -10.90 0.20
CA ILE A 107 4.60 -11.24 -0.87
C ILE A 107 5.53 -10.06 -1.16
N TYR A 108 5.00 -8.85 -1.34
CA TYR A 108 5.83 -7.67 -1.55
C TYR A 108 6.74 -7.36 -0.36
N PHE A 109 6.28 -7.61 0.87
CA PHE A 109 7.12 -7.49 2.07
C PHE A 109 8.31 -8.43 2.04
N ARG A 110 8.09 -9.68 1.61
CA ARG A 110 9.15 -10.65 1.45
C ARG A 110 10.13 -10.28 0.35
N LEU A 111 9.65 -9.71 -0.77
CA LEU A 111 10.47 -9.39 -1.95
C LEU A 111 11.30 -8.11 -1.76
N SER A 112 10.76 -7.09 -1.10
CA SER A 112 11.38 -5.77 -1.05
C SER A 112 12.80 -5.73 -0.44
N PRO A 113 13.16 -6.52 0.61
CA PRO A 113 14.52 -6.57 1.15
C PRO A 113 15.47 -7.50 0.38
N ARG A 114 14.94 -8.33 -0.55
CA ARG A 114 15.68 -9.36 -1.28
C ARG A 114 15.74 -9.00 -2.76
N GLU A 115 16.68 -8.13 -3.15
CA GLU A 115 16.70 -7.53 -4.49
C GLU A 115 16.67 -8.58 -5.60
N ALA A 116 17.62 -9.54 -5.59
CA ALA A 116 17.70 -10.57 -6.63
C ALA A 116 16.43 -11.45 -6.70
N LEU A 117 15.86 -11.83 -5.55
CA LEU A 117 14.61 -12.59 -5.49
C LEU A 117 13.44 -11.77 -6.04
N GLY A 118 13.36 -10.50 -5.65
CA GLY A 118 12.32 -9.58 -6.09
C GLY A 118 12.35 -9.34 -7.59
N ASP A 119 13.52 -9.07 -8.15
CA ASP A 119 13.69 -8.82 -9.58
C ASP A 119 13.35 -10.07 -10.40
N LEU A 120 13.89 -11.22 -10.01
CA LEU A 120 13.56 -12.48 -10.67
C LEU A 120 12.07 -12.82 -10.58
N THR A 121 11.44 -12.60 -9.42
CA THR A 121 10.00 -12.84 -9.26
C THR A 121 9.20 -11.95 -10.20
N VAL A 122 9.52 -10.65 -10.29
CA VAL A 122 8.80 -9.68 -11.15
C VAL A 122 9.01 -10.00 -12.63
N ASP A 123 10.20 -10.43 -13.02
CA ASP A 123 10.49 -10.80 -14.42
C ASP A 123 9.73 -12.07 -14.87
N LEU A 124 9.41 -12.96 -13.94
CA LEU A 124 8.59 -14.15 -14.18
C LEU A 124 7.09 -13.86 -14.22
N LEU A 125 6.62 -12.66 -13.82
CA LEU A 125 5.21 -12.33 -13.88
C LEU A 125 4.69 -12.24 -15.32
N PRO A 126 3.45 -12.68 -15.59
CA PRO A 126 2.79 -12.45 -16.88
C PRO A 126 2.56 -10.95 -17.13
N ASP A 127 2.45 -10.57 -18.40
CA ASP A 127 2.38 -9.17 -18.84
C ASP A 127 1.21 -8.38 -18.20
N ASP A 128 0.08 -9.05 -17.95
CA ASP A 128 -1.11 -8.44 -17.34
C ASP A 128 -0.92 -7.99 -15.89
N VAL A 129 0.05 -8.57 -15.16
CA VAL A 129 0.36 -8.22 -13.75
C VAL A 129 1.75 -7.65 -13.55
N ARG A 130 2.65 -7.81 -14.53
CA ARG A 130 4.08 -7.43 -14.39
C ARG A 130 4.29 -5.95 -14.12
N ALA A 131 3.56 -5.08 -14.81
CA ALA A 131 3.73 -3.63 -14.64
C ALA A 131 3.32 -3.17 -13.23
N GLU A 132 2.18 -3.65 -12.72
CA GLU A 132 1.75 -3.41 -11.34
C GLU A 132 2.77 -3.97 -10.34
N GLY A 133 3.22 -5.20 -10.56
CA GLY A 133 4.23 -5.86 -9.72
C GLY A 133 5.53 -5.08 -9.63
N ARG A 134 6.01 -4.57 -10.76
CA ARG A 134 7.23 -3.75 -10.84
C ARG A 134 7.07 -2.43 -10.10
N ASN A 135 5.97 -1.72 -10.34
CA ASN A 135 5.70 -0.43 -9.71
C ASN A 135 5.54 -0.60 -8.18
N THR A 136 4.78 -1.59 -7.75
CA THR A 136 4.57 -1.86 -6.32
C THR A 136 5.86 -2.24 -5.61
N LEU A 137 6.68 -3.10 -6.20
CA LEU A 137 7.98 -3.48 -5.62
C LEU A 137 8.94 -2.28 -5.57
N ALA A 138 8.97 -1.45 -6.61
CA ALA A 138 9.79 -0.24 -6.66
C ALA A 138 9.37 0.77 -5.58
N ALA A 139 8.05 1.01 -5.43
CA ALA A 139 7.52 1.85 -4.36
C ALA A 139 7.93 1.33 -2.98
N ARG A 140 7.76 0.02 -2.75
CA ARG A 140 8.15 -0.63 -1.49
C ARG A 140 9.64 -0.47 -1.16
N ARG A 141 10.52 -0.64 -2.15
CA ARG A 141 11.96 -0.46 -1.97
C ARG A 141 12.32 0.99 -1.64
N ALA A 142 11.69 1.95 -2.30
CA ALA A 142 11.88 3.37 -2.03
C ALA A 142 11.45 3.72 -0.59
N LEU A 143 10.27 3.29 -0.17
CA LEU A 143 9.78 3.50 1.19
C LEU A 143 10.67 2.82 2.25
N ARG A 144 11.22 1.64 1.93
CA ARG A 144 12.15 0.96 2.84
C ARG A 144 13.44 1.75 3.04
N ARG A 145 14.02 2.35 1.98
CA ARG A 145 15.21 3.21 2.10
C ARG A 145 14.91 4.44 2.96
N LEU A 146 13.76 5.03 2.74
CA LEU A 146 13.27 6.16 3.50
C LEU A 146 13.11 5.82 4.99
N ALA A 147 12.50 4.67 5.31
CA ALA A 147 12.34 4.17 6.67
C ALA A 147 13.66 3.91 7.43
N GLN A 148 14.72 3.57 6.70
CA GLN A 148 16.05 3.41 7.29
C GLN A 148 16.69 4.75 7.68
N ALA A 149 16.30 5.83 7.02
CA ALA A 149 16.79 7.18 7.33
C ALA A 149 16.02 7.82 8.50
N GLU A 150 14.74 7.49 8.65
CA GLU A 150 13.87 8.09 9.67
C GLU A 150 13.04 7.00 10.36
N PRO A 151 13.28 6.73 11.66
CA PRO A 151 12.54 5.71 12.39
C PRO A 151 11.05 6.08 12.54
N PRO A 152 10.15 5.07 12.54
CA PRO A 152 8.73 5.30 12.67
C PRO A 152 8.32 5.84 14.04
N PRO A 153 7.20 6.56 14.15
CA PRO A 153 6.63 6.94 15.42
C PRO A 153 6.23 5.70 16.23
N GLN A 154 6.39 5.79 17.56
CA GLN A 154 6.14 4.66 18.47
C GLN A 154 4.66 4.57 18.89
N ASP A 155 3.95 5.71 18.94
CA ASP A 155 2.55 5.77 19.39
C ASP A 155 1.60 5.84 18.21
N ILE A 156 1.28 4.69 17.63
CA ILE A 156 0.38 4.59 16.50
C ILE A 156 -1.01 4.17 16.96
N GLN A 157 -2.00 5.01 16.67
CA GLN A 157 -3.40 4.65 16.80
C GLN A 157 -4.00 4.33 15.43
N THR A 158 -4.83 3.30 15.37
CA THR A 158 -5.57 2.95 14.15
C THR A 158 -7.04 3.27 14.30
N VAL A 159 -7.63 3.80 13.23
CA VAL A 159 -9.07 4.06 13.13
C VAL A 159 -9.61 3.45 11.83
N LEU A 160 -10.92 3.29 11.75
CA LEU A 160 -11.55 2.93 10.47
C LEU A 160 -11.40 4.09 9.49
N PRO A 161 -10.85 3.86 8.29
CA PRO A 161 -10.76 4.91 7.28
C PRO A 161 -12.14 5.24 6.71
N GLU A 162 -12.25 6.39 6.05
CA GLU A 162 -13.43 6.74 5.26
C GLU A 162 -13.66 5.72 4.15
N ALA A 163 -14.91 5.46 3.79
CA ALA A 163 -15.26 4.48 2.75
C ALA A 163 -14.56 4.79 1.41
N PRO A 164 -14.07 3.77 0.66
CA PRO A 164 -13.25 3.99 -0.53
C PRO A 164 -13.99 4.80 -1.60
N GLY A 165 -15.27 4.59 -1.84
CA GLY A 165 -16.06 5.39 -2.76
C GLY A 165 -16.21 6.86 -2.34
N GLN A 166 -16.20 7.13 -1.03
CA GLN A 166 -16.22 8.50 -0.54
C GLN A 166 -14.86 9.18 -0.72
N LEU A 167 -13.76 8.47 -0.46
CA LEU A 167 -12.41 8.97 -0.73
C LEU A 167 -12.22 9.32 -2.21
N ARG A 168 -12.65 8.44 -3.12
CA ARG A 168 -12.61 8.72 -4.56
C ARG A 168 -13.35 10.01 -4.94
N ARG A 169 -14.52 10.26 -4.34
CA ARG A 169 -15.25 11.53 -4.56
C ARG A 169 -14.43 12.74 -4.10
N TYR A 170 -13.71 12.62 -2.98
CA TYR A 170 -12.86 13.72 -2.50
C TYR A 170 -11.66 13.97 -3.42
N TYR A 171 -10.97 12.90 -3.89
CA TYR A 171 -9.86 13.04 -4.82
C TYR A 171 -10.31 13.67 -6.14
N ASN A 172 -11.41 13.19 -6.74
CA ASN A 172 -11.93 13.74 -7.98
C ASN A 172 -12.35 15.21 -7.85
N ALA A 173 -12.96 15.59 -6.72
CA ALA A 173 -13.32 16.98 -6.46
C ALA A 173 -12.08 17.88 -6.29
N ALA A 174 -11.04 17.37 -5.66
CA ALA A 174 -9.78 18.06 -5.51
C ALA A 174 -9.04 18.23 -6.85
N GLU A 175 -8.99 17.19 -7.69
CA GLU A 175 -8.45 17.25 -9.04
C GLU A 175 -9.17 18.29 -9.91
N GLN A 176 -10.51 18.27 -9.92
CA GLN A 176 -11.31 19.26 -10.67
C GLN A 176 -11.01 20.70 -10.26
N ARG A 177 -10.64 20.94 -9.01
CA ARG A 177 -10.35 22.26 -8.47
C ARG A 177 -8.92 22.72 -8.70
N THR A 178 -7.97 21.81 -8.62
CA THR A 178 -6.53 22.14 -8.56
C THR A 178 -5.73 21.66 -9.75
N GLY A 179 -6.24 20.73 -10.54
CA GLY A 179 -5.52 20.07 -11.63
C GLY A 179 -4.51 18.99 -11.14
N VAL A 180 -4.40 18.76 -9.85
CA VAL A 180 -3.59 17.65 -9.30
C VAL A 180 -4.37 16.36 -9.44
N SER A 181 -3.79 15.33 -10.10
CA SER A 181 -4.52 14.12 -10.43
C SER A 181 -5.03 13.35 -9.19
N ALA A 182 -6.20 12.74 -9.33
CA ALA A 182 -6.81 11.93 -8.27
C ALA A 182 -5.91 10.76 -7.85
N GLU A 183 -5.18 10.16 -8.79
CA GLU A 183 -4.25 9.07 -8.57
C GLU A 183 -3.05 9.52 -7.74
N LEU A 184 -2.52 10.72 -7.99
CA LEU A 184 -1.43 11.30 -7.19
C LEU A 184 -1.88 11.55 -5.77
N LEU A 185 -3.05 12.17 -5.57
CA LEU A 185 -3.63 12.42 -4.25
C LEU A 185 -3.93 11.11 -3.50
N THR A 186 -4.41 10.09 -4.20
CA THR A 186 -4.64 8.76 -3.66
C THR A 186 -3.33 8.13 -3.16
N ALA A 187 -2.27 8.19 -3.95
CA ALA A 187 -0.97 7.65 -3.59
C ALA A 187 -0.34 8.39 -2.40
N VAL A 188 -0.45 9.72 -2.36
CA VAL A 188 -0.02 10.52 -1.20
C VAL A 188 -0.77 10.11 0.05
N ASN A 189 -2.11 10.05 0.01
CA ASN A 189 -2.93 9.68 1.17
C ASN A 189 -2.61 8.26 1.67
N PHE A 190 -2.37 7.32 0.76
CA PHE A 190 -1.94 5.97 1.11
C PHE A 190 -0.61 5.99 1.88
N ILE A 191 0.40 6.70 1.36
CA ILE A 191 1.74 6.75 1.96
C ILE A 191 1.73 7.51 3.28
N GLU A 192 1.00 8.61 3.38
CA GLU A 192 0.99 9.46 4.57
C GLU A 192 0.22 8.84 5.75
N SER A 193 -0.89 8.12 5.50
CA SER A 193 -1.76 7.67 6.61
C SER A 193 -2.54 6.38 6.36
N ALA A 194 -2.20 5.58 5.34
CA ALA A 194 -3.04 4.45 4.89
C ALA A 194 -4.51 4.86 4.76
N PHE A 195 -4.76 5.96 4.04
CA PHE A 195 -6.09 6.54 3.83
C PHE A 195 -6.75 7.10 5.10
N GLY A 196 -5.95 7.66 6.02
CA GLY A 196 -6.43 8.17 7.30
C GLY A 196 -6.67 7.10 8.35
N ARG A 197 -6.27 5.84 8.07
CA ARG A 197 -6.35 4.74 9.05
C ARG A 197 -5.40 4.93 10.21
N LEU A 198 -4.25 5.52 9.97
CA LEU A 198 -3.26 5.80 10.98
C LEU A 198 -3.41 7.22 11.53
N ARG A 199 -3.44 7.30 12.84
CA ARG A 199 -3.47 8.54 13.60
C ARG A 199 -2.21 8.62 14.44
N ALA A 200 -1.26 9.44 14.01
CA ALA A 200 -0.10 9.81 14.77
C ALA A 200 0.32 11.22 14.32
N GLU A 201 0.99 11.93 15.19
CA GLU A 201 1.64 13.19 14.87
C GLU A 201 2.99 12.89 14.24
N GLY A 202 3.20 13.40 13.04
CA GLY A 202 4.49 13.31 12.35
C GLY A 202 5.49 14.38 12.80
N PRO A 203 6.69 14.39 12.21
CA PRO A 203 7.64 15.47 12.41
C PRO A 203 7.01 16.85 12.14
N ASP A 204 7.53 17.88 12.81
CA ASP A 204 7.04 19.27 12.69
C ASP A 204 5.54 19.46 13.01
N GLY A 205 4.92 18.53 13.76
CA GLY A 205 3.52 18.58 14.13
C GLY A 205 2.56 18.26 13.00
N ALA A 206 3.02 17.57 11.96
CA ALA A 206 2.18 17.13 10.85
C ALA A 206 1.12 16.14 11.30
N ARG A 207 -0.12 16.29 10.82
CA ARG A 207 -1.23 15.43 11.23
C ARG A 207 -2.34 15.35 10.19
N GLY A 208 -3.32 14.54 10.49
CA GLY A 208 -4.47 14.29 9.63
C GLY A 208 -4.18 13.32 8.50
N PRO A 209 -5.17 13.00 7.66
CA PRO A 209 -5.04 11.99 6.60
C PRO A 209 -3.95 12.27 5.56
N MET A 210 -3.60 13.52 5.33
CA MET A 210 -2.57 13.93 4.37
C MET A 210 -1.28 14.43 5.04
N GLN A 211 -1.17 14.27 6.37
CA GLN A 211 0.01 14.65 7.16
C GLN A 211 0.51 16.08 6.83
N LEU A 212 -0.38 17.05 7.00
CA LEU A 212 -0.07 18.46 6.81
C LEU A 212 0.51 19.06 8.09
N THR A 213 1.59 19.80 7.96
CA THR A 213 2.15 20.60 9.05
C THR A 213 1.21 21.75 9.43
N PRO A 214 1.32 22.32 10.65
CA PRO A 214 0.53 23.49 11.03
C PRO A 214 0.64 24.67 10.05
N ALA A 215 1.83 24.91 9.50
CA ALA A 215 2.06 26.00 8.54
C ALA A 215 1.38 25.71 7.18
N GLU A 216 1.46 24.46 6.67
CA GLU A 216 0.76 24.04 5.45
C GLU A 216 -0.76 24.12 5.65
N TRP A 217 -1.24 23.73 6.82
CA TRP A 217 -2.67 23.82 7.15
C TRP A 217 -3.15 25.28 7.26
N GLU A 218 -2.38 26.16 7.86
CA GLU A 218 -2.69 27.61 7.92
C GLU A 218 -2.81 28.20 6.52
N ALA A 219 -1.92 27.81 5.59
CA ALA A 219 -1.89 28.33 4.23
C ALA A 219 -3.02 27.74 3.34
N PHE A 220 -3.35 26.46 3.47
CA PHE A 220 -4.21 25.75 2.52
C PHE A 220 -5.49 25.15 3.11
N GLY A 221 -5.66 25.13 4.43
CA GLY A 221 -6.79 24.48 5.12
C GLY A 221 -8.12 25.23 5.02
N MET A 222 -8.14 26.46 4.58
CA MET A 222 -9.35 27.28 4.30
C MET A 222 -10.38 27.27 5.45
N GLY A 223 -9.94 27.16 6.71
CA GLY A 223 -10.83 27.12 7.89
C GLY A 223 -11.57 25.81 8.11
N GLY A 224 -11.20 24.73 7.38
CA GLY A 224 -11.75 23.39 7.58
C GLY A 224 -11.20 22.67 8.80
N ASN A 225 -11.34 21.34 8.83
CA ASN A 225 -10.82 20.45 9.87
C ASN A 225 -9.70 19.56 9.28
N ILE A 226 -8.48 19.68 9.81
CA ILE A 226 -7.30 18.93 9.37
C ILE A 226 -7.49 17.41 9.48
N ASP A 227 -8.31 16.95 10.42
CA ASP A 227 -8.62 15.52 10.63
C ASP A 227 -9.76 15.01 9.71
N SER A 228 -10.45 15.92 9.01
CA SER A 228 -11.44 15.58 7.98
C SER A 228 -10.74 15.10 6.71
N PRO A 229 -10.99 13.88 6.21
CA PRO A 229 -10.40 13.43 4.95
C PRO A 229 -10.69 14.37 3.78
N ARG A 230 -11.91 14.89 3.68
CA ARG A 230 -12.30 15.83 2.64
C ARG A 230 -11.47 17.11 2.66
N ASP A 231 -11.35 17.72 3.83
CA ASP A 231 -10.70 19.03 3.95
C ASP A 231 -9.18 18.89 3.83
N SER A 232 -8.62 17.83 4.43
CA SER A 232 -7.20 17.50 4.36
C SER A 232 -6.75 17.19 2.92
N ILE A 233 -7.53 16.39 2.16
CA ILE A 233 -7.26 16.10 0.74
C ILE A 233 -7.30 17.39 -0.10
N MET A 234 -8.30 18.25 0.12
CA MET A 234 -8.41 19.51 -0.61
C MET A 234 -7.24 20.45 -0.30
N ALA A 235 -6.82 20.55 0.95
CA ALA A 235 -5.68 21.36 1.36
C ALA A 235 -4.36 20.84 0.74
N ALA A 236 -4.13 19.50 0.81
CA ALA A 236 -2.96 18.88 0.19
C ALA A 236 -2.94 19.07 -1.34
N ALA A 237 -4.09 18.99 -2.00
CA ALA A 237 -4.19 19.28 -3.44
C ALA A 237 -3.82 20.72 -3.76
N GLY A 238 -4.26 21.70 -2.95
CA GLY A 238 -3.87 23.10 -3.08
C GLY A 238 -2.37 23.29 -2.90
N LEU A 239 -1.78 22.70 -1.87
CA LEU A 239 -0.34 22.71 -1.60
C LEU A 239 0.48 22.12 -2.75
N LEU A 240 0.07 20.94 -3.27
CA LEU A 240 0.72 20.29 -4.40
C LEU A 240 0.60 21.11 -5.69
N ALA A 241 -0.56 21.75 -5.92
CA ALA A 241 -0.76 22.63 -7.08
C ALA A 241 0.13 23.87 -7.01
N ASP A 242 0.26 24.50 -5.84
CA ASP A 242 1.14 25.64 -5.60
C ASP A 242 2.62 25.28 -5.82
N ALA A 243 3.00 24.04 -5.46
CA ALA A 243 4.31 23.47 -5.73
C ALA A 243 4.53 23.06 -7.20
N GLY A 244 3.53 23.19 -8.07
CA GLY A 244 3.62 22.90 -9.51
C GLY A 244 3.32 21.46 -9.91
N ALA A 245 2.71 20.66 -9.08
CA ALA A 245 2.44 19.23 -9.35
C ALA A 245 1.68 18.93 -10.65
N PRO A 246 0.71 19.75 -11.13
CA PRO A 246 0.07 19.51 -12.42
C PRO A 246 1.05 19.52 -13.61
N GLY A 247 2.18 20.23 -13.49
CA GLY A 247 3.23 20.28 -14.52
C GLY A 247 4.37 19.29 -14.30
N ASP A 248 4.84 19.17 -13.05
CA ASP A 248 5.91 18.26 -12.64
C ASP A 248 5.67 17.74 -11.21
N ALA A 249 4.93 16.62 -11.12
CA ALA A 249 4.61 16.02 -9.85
C ALA A 249 5.87 15.57 -9.07
N ARG A 250 6.94 15.10 -9.76
CA ARG A 250 8.18 14.70 -9.10
C ARG A 250 8.85 15.88 -8.42
N ALA A 251 9.04 16.98 -9.15
CA ALA A 251 9.67 18.18 -8.60
C ALA A 251 8.85 18.76 -7.43
N ALA A 252 7.52 18.78 -7.54
CA ALA A 252 6.63 19.21 -6.46
C ALA A 252 6.77 18.36 -5.20
N LEU A 253 6.74 17.03 -5.32
CA LEU A 253 6.89 16.09 -4.19
C LEU A 253 8.26 16.25 -3.51
N ILE A 254 9.34 16.36 -4.29
CA ILE A 254 10.68 16.58 -3.75
C ILE A 254 10.75 17.94 -3.03
N THR A 255 10.17 18.98 -3.61
CA THR A 255 10.15 20.33 -3.00
C THR A 255 9.43 20.30 -1.65
N LEU A 256 8.32 19.58 -1.55
CA LEU A 256 7.51 19.53 -0.33
C LEU A 256 8.07 18.60 0.74
N ARG A 257 8.71 17.49 0.37
CA ARG A 257 9.14 16.46 1.31
C ARG A 257 10.65 16.21 1.35
N GLY A 258 11.41 16.88 0.49
CA GLY A 258 12.88 16.80 0.48
C GLY A 258 13.46 15.44 0.08
N SER A 259 12.66 14.52 -0.47
CA SER A 259 13.08 13.15 -0.69
C SER A 259 12.72 12.58 -2.05
N GLU A 260 13.74 12.13 -2.78
CA GLU A 260 13.60 11.39 -4.03
C GLU A 260 12.92 10.02 -3.81
N ASP A 261 13.20 9.35 -2.70
CA ASP A 261 12.58 8.06 -2.38
C ASP A 261 11.09 8.23 -2.09
N TYR A 262 10.69 9.31 -1.39
CA TYR A 262 9.28 9.64 -1.21
C TYR A 262 8.58 9.89 -2.54
N ALA A 263 9.15 10.77 -3.36
CA ALA A 263 8.59 11.09 -4.67
C ALA A 263 8.49 9.85 -5.57
N SER A 264 9.52 9.01 -5.56
CA SER A 264 9.51 7.74 -6.30
C SER A 264 8.38 6.82 -5.83
N ALA A 265 8.21 6.63 -4.52
CA ALA A 265 7.17 5.76 -3.97
C ALA A 265 5.75 6.25 -4.33
N VAL A 266 5.49 7.56 -4.18
CA VAL A 266 4.21 8.17 -4.56
C VAL A 266 3.92 7.95 -6.03
N LEU A 267 4.86 8.28 -6.91
CA LEU A 267 4.69 8.17 -8.36
C LEU A 267 4.47 6.74 -8.82
N GLN A 268 5.19 5.76 -8.25
CA GLN A 268 5.00 4.35 -8.61
C GLN A 268 3.58 3.86 -8.28
N HIS A 269 3.03 4.24 -7.11
CA HIS A 269 1.65 3.92 -6.79
C HIS A 269 0.65 4.71 -7.64
N SER A 270 0.89 6.00 -7.89
CA SER A 270 0.07 6.82 -8.78
C SER A 270 -0.04 6.19 -10.18
N PHE A 271 1.07 5.82 -10.80
CA PHE A 271 1.08 5.13 -12.11
C PHE A 271 0.37 3.76 -12.10
N ALA A 272 0.51 3.01 -11.00
CA ALA A 272 -0.20 1.75 -10.87
C ALA A 272 -1.72 1.94 -10.80
N ILE A 273 -2.19 2.97 -10.09
CA ILE A 273 -3.62 3.32 -9.96
C ILE A 273 -4.16 3.86 -11.30
N GLU A 274 -3.42 4.74 -11.98
CA GLU A 274 -3.77 5.28 -13.29
C GLU A 274 -3.96 4.15 -14.33
N ARG A 275 -3.05 3.18 -14.30
CA ARG A 275 -3.10 2.03 -15.21
C ARG A 275 -4.25 1.07 -14.90
N ASP A 276 -4.53 0.84 -13.62
CA ASP A 276 -5.59 -0.04 -13.15
C ASP A 276 -6.23 0.52 -11.86
N PRO A 277 -7.40 1.15 -11.95
CA PRO A 277 -8.07 1.74 -10.78
C PRO A 277 -8.36 0.74 -9.65
N ARG A 278 -8.35 -0.59 -9.93
CA ARG A 278 -8.50 -1.62 -8.89
C ARG A 278 -7.32 -1.64 -7.92
N HIS A 279 -6.15 -1.13 -8.34
CA HIS A 279 -4.98 -1.00 -7.47
C HIS A 279 -5.24 -0.11 -6.24
N PHE A 280 -6.07 0.94 -6.37
CA PHE A 280 -6.53 1.73 -5.22
C PHE A 280 -7.22 0.85 -4.17
N TYR A 281 -8.16 0.00 -4.56
CA TYR A 281 -8.88 -0.86 -3.64
C TYR A 281 -7.98 -1.94 -3.01
N ALA A 282 -7.01 -2.43 -3.77
CA ALA A 282 -5.99 -3.33 -3.25
C ALA A 282 -5.17 -2.65 -2.14
N LEU A 283 -4.65 -1.44 -2.38
CA LEU A 283 -3.92 -0.65 -1.39
C LEU A 283 -4.79 -0.27 -0.19
N TYR A 284 -6.05 0.08 -0.42
CA TYR A 284 -7.01 0.39 0.64
C TYR A 284 -7.22 -0.81 1.58
N SER A 285 -7.14 -2.02 1.05
CA SER A 285 -7.31 -3.27 1.82
C SER A 285 -5.99 -3.78 2.43
N TRP A 286 -4.85 -3.15 2.15
CA TRP A 286 -3.59 -3.49 2.80
C TRP A 286 -3.66 -3.17 4.30
N GLN A 287 -3.04 -4.04 5.09
CA GLN A 287 -3.10 -3.97 6.53
C GLN A 287 -1.92 -3.17 7.12
N VAL A 288 -2.13 -2.65 8.33
CA VAL A 288 -1.08 -1.98 9.10
C VAL A 288 -0.31 -3.02 9.88
N PHE A 289 1.01 -2.87 9.87
CA PHE A 289 1.94 -3.63 10.69
C PHE A 289 2.71 -2.66 11.58
N ALA A 290 2.89 -2.99 12.83
CA ALA A 290 3.66 -2.21 13.80
C ALA A 290 4.85 -3.01 14.32
N ALA A 291 5.87 -2.33 14.85
CA ALA A 291 6.95 -2.99 15.56
C ALA A 291 6.39 -3.66 16.83
N ASP A 292 6.80 -4.91 17.09
CA ASP A 292 6.35 -5.68 18.27
C ASP A 292 7.16 -5.37 19.55
N GLY A 293 8.16 -4.51 19.45
CA GLY A 293 9.07 -4.17 20.55
C GLY A 293 10.18 -5.19 20.81
N GLU A 294 10.13 -6.35 20.17
CA GLU A 294 11.13 -7.43 20.27
C GLU A 294 12.05 -7.52 19.05
N GLY A 295 11.92 -6.58 18.13
CA GLY A 295 12.68 -6.51 16.87
C GLY A 295 11.97 -7.17 15.68
N GLY A 296 10.73 -7.60 15.86
CA GLY A 296 9.83 -8.09 14.82
C GLY A 296 8.74 -7.08 14.45
N VAL A 297 7.76 -7.52 13.69
CA VAL A 297 6.56 -6.76 13.33
C VAL A 297 5.32 -7.62 13.51
N GLU A 298 4.29 -7.01 14.06
CA GLU A 298 2.98 -7.63 14.14
C GLU A 298 1.94 -6.88 13.29
N ARG A 299 0.97 -7.63 12.78
CA ARG A 299 -0.17 -7.05 12.07
C ARG A 299 -1.18 -6.52 13.08
N VAL A 300 -1.54 -5.24 12.98
CA VAL A 300 -2.44 -4.56 13.95
C VAL A 300 -3.85 -4.31 13.41
N THR A 301 -4.09 -4.50 12.11
CA THR A 301 -5.43 -4.35 11.51
C THR A 301 -5.84 -5.55 10.66
N GLY A 302 -7.10 -5.60 10.25
CA GLY A 302 -7.65 -6.55 9.28
C GLY A 302 -8.18 -7.86 9.87
N PRO A 303 -8.44 -8.87 9.02
CA PRO A 303 -9.11 -10.11 9.40
C PRO A 303 -8.50 -10.78 10.63
N GLY A 304 -9.33 -11.11 11.63
CA GLY A 304 -8.88 -11.74 12.88
C GLY A 304 -8.18 -10.80 13.88
N ARG A 305 -8.13 -9.51 13.62
CA ARG A 305 -7.69 -8.46 14.56
C ARG A 305 -8.85 -7.49 14.82
N ARG A 306 -9.15 -7.24 16.10
CA ARG A 306 -10.16 -6.28 16.54
C ARG A 306 -9.61 -5.42 17.65
#